data_0d22c0ba9a1a528b394a1949ba6b8a68
#
_entry.id   0d22c0ba9a1a528b394a1949ba6b8a68
#
_cell.length_a   1.000
_cell.length_b   1.000
_cell.length_c   1.000
_cell.angle_alpha   90.00
_cell.angle_beta   90.00
_cell.angle_gamma   90.00
#
_symmetry.space_group_name_H-M   'P 1'
#
loop_
_entity.id
_entity.type
_entity.pdbx_description
1 polymer ?
#
loop_
_entity_poly.entity_id
_entity_poly.type
_entity_poly.pdbx_seq_one_letter_code
_entity_poly.pdbx_strand_id
1 'polypeptide(L)'
;MVIGTDAPDVAGTEAAPYKSLLQAYVKFGADHEYLVKKKEDEEYKQAAKAALKKAVKFAEQQQRKEEAKAEREAQDKAVLDATIERAKNIKISQDPSLPAAVLISLNERDPSRIGQLRKRGEEAVNKAARVRIRGRVQRVAKQGGLIFVHVRRGLDSMQCVLSGDLAKTYDAITLARETSIEIFGQLWEVPEGAYAPLNRELQADYFEIIAKAPGGDDAFTNRVPEEGEANPDLRHLSLRHDKPSSIMFVRDVVEDAFHTVYKELHIAKVVPPTLVTTQCEGGATLFGLNYYGEQAYLTQSSQLYLETVLPSLGDVYCIEKSFRAEKSLTRRHLSEYLHVEAELDFITFDDLLSHIEHLICRVIDLTLENPVAASVVKKLNPNFVKPTKPFMRMKYSDAIEWLRERGIKNEDGEDHVFGDDIAEAAERKMVDEINRVVLLTHFPAAQKSFYMQKDKEDTRLTESVDVLVPGVGEIVGGSMRIWAYDELLAAYKREGIDPSPYFWYTDQRKYGSSPHGGYGLGAERYDETLYSL
;
A
#
# COMPACT_ATOMS: atom_id res chain seq x y z
N MET A 1 -42.81 15.75 17.75
CA MET A 1 -42.37 16.97 17.03
C MET A 1 -41.06 16.65 16.36
N VAL A 2 -40.95 16.89 15.08
CA VAL A 2 -39.78 16.55 14.29
C VAL A 2 -39.22 17.83 13.68
N ILE A 3 -37.92 18.03 13.80
CA ILE A 3 -37.23 19.25 13.38
C ILE A 3 -36.37 18.93 12.14
N GLY A 4 -36.53 19.72 11.08
CA GLY A 4 -35.79 19.59 9.83
C GLY A 4 -34.92 20.82 9.56
N THR A 5 -33.61 20.61 9.45
CA THR A 5 -32.61 21.58 8.95
C THR A 5 -31.57 20.88 8.08
N ASP A 6 -30.62 21.60 7.53
CA ASP A 6 -29.60 21.08 6.61
C ASP A 6 -28.45 20.26 7.25
N ALA A 7 -28.63 19.69 8.44
CA ALA A 7 -27.62 18.86 9.10
C ALA A 7 -27.70 17.36 8.70
N PRO A 8 -26.58 16.64 8.64
CA PRO A 8 -26.53 15.30 8.03
C PRO A 8 -27.00 14.12 8.87
N ASP A 9 -27.21 14.22 10.21
CA ASP A 9 -27.60 13.09 11.06
C ASP A 9 -28.67 13.44 12.12
N VAL A 10 -29.62 12.87 12.22
CA VAL A 10 -30.78 12.18 11.90
C VAL A 10 -31.57 11.62 13.11
N ALA A 11 -31.84 12.44 14.15
CA ALA A 11 -32.81 12.09 15.17
C ALA A 11 -34.12 12.91 15.09
N GLY A 12 -34.16 13.98 14.29
CA GLY A 12 -35.29 14.89 14.20
C GLY A 12 -35.48 15.72 15.46
N THR A 13 -34.38 15.95 16.21
CA THR A 13 -34.32 16.79 17.41
C THR A 13 -33.63 18.14 17.10
N GLU A 14 -33.68 19.07 18.02
CA GLU A 14 -33.01 20.37 17.89
C GLU A 14 -31.47 20.25 17.81
N ALA A 15 -30.91 19.24 18.48
CA ALA A 15 -29.49 18.92 18.46
C ALA A 15 -29.03 18.13 17.21
N ALA A 16 -29.95 17.40 16.59
CA ALA A 16 -29.68 16.58 15.41
C ALA A 16 -30.88 16.64 14.45
N PRO A 17 -31.07 17.76 13.74
CA PRO A 17 -32.21 17.95 12.87
C PRO A 17 -32.05 17.24 11.53
N TYR A 18 -33.18 16.90 10.87
CA TYR A 18 -33.17 16.35 9.51
C TYR A 18 -32.73 17.38 8.49
N LYS A 19 -32.04 16.94 7.47
CA LYS A 19 -31.53 17.76 6.37
C LYS A 19 -32.64 18.50 5.62
N SER A 20 -33.85 17.95 5.56
CA SER A 20 -35.00 18.61 4.98
C SER A 20 -36.33 18.09 5.52
N LEU A 21 -37.37 18.91 5.46
CA LEU A 21 -38.74 18.52 5.79
C LEU A 21 -39.20 17.31 4.95
N LEU A 22 -38.76 17.20 3.70
CA LEU A 22 -39.12 16.09 2.80
C LEU A 22 -38.61 14.76 3.32
N GLN A 23 -37.35 14.70 3.75
CA GLN A 23 -36.73 13.51 4.33
C GLN A 23 -37.32 13.14 5.70
N ALA A 24 -37.54 14.15 6.54
CA ALA A 24 -38.18 13.95 7.84
C ALA A 24 -39.60 13.34 7.67
N TYR A 25 -40.37 13.84 6.71
CA TYR A 25 -41.70 13.35 6.45
C TYR A 25 -41.73 11.91 5.89
N VAL A 26 -40.76 11.55 5.02
CA VAL A 26 -40.61 10.17 4.53
C VAL A 26 -40.41 9.19 5.69
N LYS A 27 -39.65 9.58 6.71
CA LYS A 27 -39.34 8.70 7.83
C LYS A 27 -40.41 8.63 8.91
N PHE A 28 -41.08 9.74 9.23
CA PHE A 28 -41.99 9.84 10.37
C PHE A 28 -43.46 9.91 9.98
N GLY A 29 -43.81 10.16 8.72
CA GLY A 29 -45.20 10.14 8.22
C GLY A 29 -46.04 11.31 8.67
N ALA A 30 -47.39 11.11 8.65
CA ALA A 30 -48.37 12.17 8.92
C ALA A 30 -48.63 12.44 10.41
N ASP A 31 -48.27 11.52 11.30
CA ASP A 31 -48.66 11.55 12.73
C ASP A 31 -47.77 12.43 13.59
N HIS A 32 -46.92 13.24 12.97
CA HIS A 32 -45.94 14.09 13.66
C HIS A 32 -46.13 15.56 13.28
N GLU A 33 -45.87 16.45 14.24
CA GLU A 33 -45.75 17.89 13.99
C GLU A 33 -44.32 18.22 13.54
N TYR A 34 -44.22 18.98 12.45
CA TYR A 34 -42.95 19.36 11.85
C TYR A 34 -42.62 20.82 12.09
N LEU A 35 -41.43 21.07 12.62
CA LEU A 35 -40.86 22.39 12.80
C LEU A 35 -39.73 22.61 11.82
N VAL A 36 -39.70 23.78 11.17
CA VAL A 36 -38.69 24.17 10.19
C VAL A 36 -38.18 25.57 10.51
N LYS A 37 -36.91 25.82 10.20
CA LYS A 37 -36.36 27.16 10.16
C LYS A 37 -35.83 27.45 8.74
N LYS A 38 -35.94 28.70 8.31
CA LYS A 38 -35.55 29.10 6.94
C LYS A 38 -34.12 29.64 6.87
N LYS A 39 -33.55 30.10 7.96
CA LYS A 39 -32.19 30.61 8.08
C LYS A 39 -31.59 30.17 9.41
N GLU A 40 -30.29 30.09 9.52
CA GLU A 40 -29.57 29.63 10.71
C GLU A 40 -29.90 30.38 11.98
N ASP A 41 -30.21 31.67 11.89
CA ASP A 41 -30.49 32.56 13.04
C ASP A 41 -31.98 32.69 13.38
N GLU A 42 -32.89 31.94 12.71
CA GLU A 42 -34.33 31.99 12.97
C GLU A 42 -34.77 30.92 13.96
N GLU A 43 -35.82 31.20 14.75
CA GLU A 43 -36.48 30.19 15.58
C GLU A 43 -37.23 29.15 14.75
N TYR A 44 -37.30 27.92 15.25
CA TYR A 44 -38.10 26.86 14.62
C TYR A 44 -39.58 27.19 14.66
N LYS A 45 -40.25 27.20 13.50
CA LYS A 45 -41.68 27.45 13.33
C LYS A 45 -42.38 26.28 12.69
N GLN A 46 -43.67 26.12 13.00
CA GLN A 46 -44.48 25.05 12.41
C GLN A 46 -44.44 25.11 10.88
N ALA A 47 -44.23 23.95 10.23
CA ALA A 47 -44.14 23.87 8.79
C ALA A 47 -45.42 24.34 8.10
N ALA A 48 -45.28 25.19 7.09
CA ALA A 48 -46.42 25.72 6.34
C ALA A 48 -47.18 24.57 5.63
N LYS A 49 -48.53 24.71 5.57
CA LYS A 49 -49.42 23.71 4.90
C LYS A 49 -48.96 23.37 3.46
N ALA A 50 -48.44 24.35 2.72
CA ALA A 50 -47.94 24.13 1.37
C ALA A 50 -46.64 23.27 1.34
N ALA A 51 -45.77 23.46 2.33
CA ALA A 51 -44.54 22.65 2.47
C ALA A 51 -44.85 21.22 2.88
N LEU A 52 -45.82 21.01 3.79
CA LEU A 52 -46.30 19.68 4.14
C LEU A 52 -46.96 18.95 2.97
N LYS A 53 -47.80 19.64 2.15
CA LYS A 53 -48.34 19.04 0.93
C LYS A 53 -47.26 18.60 -0.06
N LYS A 54 -46.18 19.34 -0.15
CA LYS A 54 -45.01 18.97 -0.98
C LYS A 54 -44.29 17.75 -0.39
N ALA A 55 -44.17 17.67 0.92
CA ALA A 55 -43.54 16.55 1.62
C ALA A 55 -44.36 15.25 1.46
N VAL A 56 -45.70 15.33 1.57
CA VAL A 56 -46.60 14.20 1.28
C VAL A 56 -46.40 13.66 -0.13
N LYS A 57 -46.46 14.55 -1.15
CA LYS A 57 -46.25 14.13 -2.54
C LYS A 57 -44.85 13.53 -2.75
N PHE A 58 -43.86 14.03 -2.09
CA PHE A 58 -42.49 13.49 -2.18
C PHE A 58 -42.42 12.09 -1.54
N ALA A 59 -43.03 11.90 -0.37
CA ALA A 59 -43.07 10.61 0.31
C ALA A 59 -43.82 9.56 -0.55
N GLU A 60 -44.99 9.92 -1.09
CA GLU A 60 -45.74 9.04 -2.01
C GLU A 60 -44.91 8.68 -3.25
N GLN A 61 -44.16 9.63 -3.80
CA GLN A 61 -43.32 9.38 -4.95
C GLN A 61 -42.14 8.47 -4.62
N GLN A 62 -41.54 8.62 -3.45
CA GLN A 62 -40.47 7.73 -2.98
C GLN A 62 -41.01 6.32 -2.72
N GLN A 63 -42.13 6.19 -2.04
CA GLN A 63 -42.76 4.90 -1.79
C GLN A 63 -43.05 4.17 -3.10
N ARG A 64 -43.66 4.86 -4.10
CA ARG A 64 -43.91 4.27 -5.43
C ARG A 64 -42.62 3.83 -6.14
N LYS A 65 -41.53 4.59 -5.97
CA LYS A 65 -40.23 4.19 -6.53
C LYS A 65 -39.67 2.95 -5.85
N GLU A 66 -39.80 2.86 -4.53
CA GLU A 66 -39.36 1.70 -3.75
C GLU A 66 -40.20 0.46 -4.08
N GLU A 67 -41.55 0.59 -4.16
CA GLU A 67 -42.46 -0.47 -4.57
C GLU A 67 -42.14 -0.96 -5.99
N ALA A 68 -41.98 -0.05 -6.96
CA ALA A 68 -41.63 -0.40 -8.33
C ALA A 68 -40.25 -1.05 -8.44
N LYS A 69 -39.30 -0.62 -7.58
CA LYS A 69 -37.96 -1.23 -7.48
C LYS A 69 -38.07 -2.66 -6.92
N ALA A 70 -38.83 -2.84 -5.83
CA ALA A 70 -39.02 -4.14 -5.21
C ALA A 70 -39.76 -5.12 -6.15
N GLU A 71 -40.80 -4.65 -6.88
CA GLU A 71 -41.46 -5.47 -7.90
C GLU A 71 -40.51 -5.89 -9.03
N ARG A 72 -39.68 -4.96 -9.50
CA ARG A 72 -38.69 -5.27 -10.53
C ARG A 72 -37.66 -6.27 -10.04
N GLU A 73 -37.14 -6.08 -8.83
CA GLU A 73 -36.20 -7.02 -8.20
C GLU A 73 -36.82 -8.41 -8.03
N ALA A 74 -38.10 -8.49 -7.64
CA ALA A 74 -38.80 -9.75 -7.52
C ALA A 74 -39.01 -10.44 -8.89
N GLN A 75 -39.33 -9.67 -9.94
CA GLN A 75 -39.45 -10.19 -11.31
C GLN A 75 -38.12 -10.67 -11.85
N ASP A 76 -37.05 -9.86 -11.68
CA ASP A 76 -35.70 -10.22 -12.12
C ASP A 76 -35.20 -11.49 -11.41
N LYS A 77 -35.52 -11.64 -10.11
CA LYS A 77 -35.22 -12.84 -9.33
C LYS A 77 -35.99 -14.08 -9.86
N ALA A 78 -37.28 -13.96 -10.12
CA ALA A 78 -38.06 -15.05 -10.66
C ALA A 78 -37.59 -15.52 -12.05
N VAL A 79 -37.18 -14.57 -12.91
CA VAL A 79 -36.59 -14.86 -14.23
C VAL A 79 -35.24 -15.56 -14.07
N LEU A 80 -34.42 -15.11 -13.13
CA LEU A 80 -33.12 -15.71 -12.83
C LEU A 80 -33.32 -17.16 -12.32
N ASP A 81 -34.21 -17.38 -11.37
CA ASP A 81 -34.50 -18.71 -10.81
C ASP A 81 -34.99 -19.69 -11.91
N ALA A 82 -35.91 -19.25 -12.77
CA ALA A 82 -36.36 -20.04 -13.91
C ALA A 82 -35.24 -20.36 -14.90
N THR A 83 -34.33 -19.41 -15.10
CA THR A 83 -33.13 -19.58 -15.97
C THR A 83 -32.17 -20.59 -15.35
N ILE A 84 -31.92 -20.50 -14.06
CA ILE A 84 -31.08 -21.44 -13.29
C ILE A 84 -31.65 -22.87 -13.38
N GLU A 85 -32.94 -23.05 -13.20
CA GLU A 85 -33.56 -24.37 -13.29
C GLU A 85 -33.42 -25.00 -14.70
N ARG A 86 -33.58 -24.21 -15.75
CA ARG A 86 -33.32 -24.67 -17.13
C ARG A 86 -31.85 -25.04 -17.34
N ALA A 87 -30.93 -24.24 -16.79
CA ALA A 87 -29.49 -24.41 -16.91
C ALA A 87 -28.98 -25.71 -16.27
N LYS A 88 -29.62 -26.21 -15.22
CA LYS A 88 -29.27 -27.49 -14.55
C LYS A 88 -29.32 -28.70 -15.51
N ASN A 89 -30.10 -28.61 -16.57
CA ASN A 89 -30.25 -29.68 -17.55
C ASN A 89 -29.22 -29.58 -18.71
N ILE A 90 -28.49 -28.49 -18.81
CA ILE A 90 -27.48 -28.28 -19.86
C ILE A 90 -26.15 -28.83 -19.39
N LYS A 91 -25.73 -29.94 -19.96
CA LYS A 91 -24.43 -30.56 -19.70
C LYS A 91 -23.51 -30.28 -20.87
N ILE A 92 -22.28 -29.84 -20.57
CA ILE A 92 -21.22 -29.71 -21.54
C ILE A 92 -20.18 -30.81 -21.31
N SER A 93 -19.55 -31.23 -22.39
CA SER A 93 -18.40 -32.13 -22.36
C SER A 93 -17.35 -31.62 -23.31
N GLN A 94 -16.11 -31.93 -23.02
CA GLN A 94 -15.03 -31.60 -23.93
C GLN A 94 -15.18 -32.42 -25.22
N ASP A 95 -15.12 -31.75 -26.38
CA ASP A 95 -15.19 -32.42 -27.65
C ASP A 95 -13.86 -33.19 -27.91
N PRO A 96 -13.92 -34.53 -27.98
CA PRO A 96 -12.73 -35.35 -28.16
C PRO A 96 -12.11 -35.22 -29.56
N SER A 97 -12.82 -34.66 -30.54
CA SER A 97 -12.31 -34.41 -31.89
C SER A 97 -11.38 -33.20 -31.98
N LEU A 98 -11.42 -32.31 -30.98
CA LEU A 98 -10.59 -31.13 -30.92
C LEU A 98 -9.13 -31.49 -30.53
N PRO A 99 -8.14 -30.75 -31.05
CA PRO A 99 -6.74 -30.96 -30.67
C PRO A 99 -6.52 -30.82 -29.16
N ALA A 100 -5.50 -31.51 -28.66
CA ALA A 100 -5.06 -31.34 -27.28
C ALA A 100 -4.70 -29.86 -27.00
N ALA A 101 -5.24 -29.28 -25.93
CA ALA A 101 -5.03 -27.89 -25.61
C ALA A 101 -3.70 -27.67 -24.88
N VAL A 102 -2.91 -26.70 -25.33
CA VAL A 102 -1.63 -26.31 -24.72
C VAL A 102 -1.90 -25.40 -23.54
N LEU A 103 -1.37 -25.74 -22.35
CA LEU A 103 -1.44 -24.84 -21.18
C LEU A 103 -0.52 -23.65 -21.40
N ILE A 104 -1.09 -22.45 -21.35
CA ILE A 104 -0.36 -21.17 -21.49
C ILE A 104 -0.53 -20.29 -20.26
N SER A 105 0.40 -19.34 -20.08
CA SER A 105 0.22 -18.21 -19.15
C SER A 105 -0.76 -17.17 -19.74
N LEU A 106 -1.37 -16.33 -18.89
CA LEU A 106 -2.33 -15.31 -19.37
C LEU A 106 -1.66 -14.24 -20.25
N ASN A 107 -0.35 -14.01 -20.03
CA ASN A 107 0.48 -13.07 -20.78
C ASN A 107 1.38 -13.74 -21.82
N GLU A 108 1.16 -15.04 -22.14
CA GLU A 108 1.96 -15.77 -23.11
C GLU A 108 2.07 -15.03 -24.45
N ARG A 109 3.27 -14.90 -24.97
CA ARG A 109 3.55 -14.21 -26.24
C ARG A 109 4.25 -15.09 -27.27
N ASP A 110 4.68 -16.28 -26.88
CA ASP A 110 5.38 -17.19 -27.78
C ASP A 110 4.45 -17.70 -28.89
N PRO A 111 4.69 -17.33 -30.17
CA PRO A 111 3.85 -17.76 -31.28
C PRO A 111 3.83 -19.28 -31.47
N SER A 112 4.86 -20.00 -31.03
CA SER A 112 4.91 -21.46 -31.12
C SER A 112 3.89 -22.14 -30.21
N ARG A 113 3.48 -21.45 -29.12
CA ARG A 113 2.52 -21.95 -28.11
C ARG A 113 1.10 -21.46 -28.33
N ILE A 114 0.95 -20.19 -28.75
CA ILE A 114 -0.37 -19.57 -28.96
C ILE A 114 -0.91 -19.74 -30.38
N GLY A 115 -0.04 -20.08 -31.33
CA GLY A 115 -0.40 -20.12 -32.74
C GLY A 115 -0.73 -18.72 -33.29
N GLN A 116 -1.41 -18.70 -34.42
CA GLN A 116 -1.88 -17.45 -35.02
C GLN A 116 -3.21 -17.02 -34.40
N LEU A 117 -3.34 -15.73 -34.04
CA LEU A 117 -4.62 -15.18 -33.57
C LEU A 117 -5.65 -15.25 -34.74
N ARG A 118 -6.87 -15.63 -34.40
CA ARG A 118 -7.98 -15.63 -35.36
C ARG A 118 -8.64 -14.26 -35.43
N LYS A 119 -9.09 -13.89 -36.61
CA LYS A 119 -9.91 -12.71 -36.85
C LYS A 119 -11.36 -13.10 -37.08
N ARG A 120 -12.30 -12.26 -36.64
CA ARG A 120 -13.72 -12.48 -36.91
C ARG A 120 -14.00 -12.36 -38.40
N GLY A 121 -14.72 -13.34 -38.97
CA GLY A 121 -15.08 -13.37 -40.38
C GLY A 121 -14.05 -14.07 -41.29
N GLU A 122 -12.87 -14.45 -40.76
CA GLU A 122 -11.93 -15.31 -41.51
C GLU A 122 -12.34 -16.79 -41.36
N GLU A 123 -12.23 -17.55 -42.46
CA GLU A 123 -12.38 -19.01 -42.43
C GLU A 123 -11.36 -19.65 -41.49
N ALA A 124 -11.71 -20.79 -40.90
CA ALA A 124 -10.89 -21.45 -39.90
C ALA A 124 -9.43 -21.62 -40.34
N VAL A 125 -8.54 -20.83 -39.72
CA VAL A 125 -7.11 -20.94 -40.02
C VAL A 125 -6.57 -22.22 -39.37
N ASN A 126 -6.11 -23.17 -40.16
CA ASN A 126 -5.53 -24.44 -39.69
C ASN A 126 -4.32 -24.31 -38.74
N LYS A 127 -3.88 -23.09 -38.45
CA LYS A 127 -2.69 -22.77 -37.61
C LYS A 127 -3.00 -22.19 -36.25
N ALA A 128 -4.29 -21.98 -35.89
CA ALA A 128 -4.63 -21.50 -34.56
C ALA A 128 -4.48 -22.63 -33.54
N ALA A 129 -3.63 -22.43 -32.55
CA ALA A 129 -3.47 -23.42 -31.48
C ALA A 129 -4.70 -23.43 -30.58
N ARG A 130 -5.17 -24.62 -30.19
CA ARG A 130 -6.10 -24.76 -29.08
C ARG A 130 -5.30 -24.63 -27.78
N VAL A 131 -5.67 -23.68 -26.95
CA VAL A 131 -4.98 -23.38 -25.71
C VAL A 131 -5.90 -23.59 -24.51
N ARG A 132 -5.31 -23.72 -23.33
CA ARG A 132 -6.03 -23.70 -22.06
C ARG A 132 -5.33 -22.78 -21.09
N ILE A 133 -6.10 -22.13 -20.24
CA ILE A 133 -5.64 -21.22 -19.19
C ILE A 133 -6.24 -21.60 -17.85
N ARG A 134 -5.53 -21.29 -16.78
CA ARG A 134 -5.98 -21.44 -15.40
C ARG A 134 -5.87 -20.12 -14.66
N GLY A 135 -6.89 -19.79 -13.87
CA GLY A 135 -6.87 -18.59 -13.06
C GLY A 135 -8.12 -18.45 -12.21
N ARG A 136 -8.28 -17.26 -11.64
CA ARG A 136 -9.45 -16.89 -10.86
C ARG A 136 -10.30 -15.88 -11.61
N VAL A 137 -11.60 -16.03 -11.52
CA VAL A 137 -12.57 -15.10 -12.10
C VAL A 137 -12.47 -13.77 -11.35
N GLN A 138 -12.04 -12.73 -12.06
CA GLN A 138 -11.99 -11.37 -11.55
C GLN A 138 -13.30 -10.63 -11.75
N ARG A 139 -13.92 -10.80 -12.94
CA ARG A 139 -15.15 -10.14 -13.32
C ARG A 139 -15.94 -11.03 -14.29
N VAL A 140 -17.26 -10.98 -14.17
CA VAL A 140 -18.20 -11.60 -15.12
C VAL A 140 -19.14 -10.52 -15.65
N ALA A 141 -19.28 -10.42 -16.97
CA ALA A 141 -20.24 -9.55 -17.63
C ALA A 141 -21.11 -10.36 -18.59
N LYS A 142 -22.44 -10.16 -18.55
CA LYS A 142 -23.39 -10.86 -19.42
C LYS A 142 -23.99 -9.86 -20.40
N GLN A 143 -23.85 -10.13 -21.68
CA GLN A 143 -24.34 -9.24 -22.74
C GLN A 143 -24.70 -10.03 -24.01
N GLY A 144 -25.90 -9.84 -24.54
CA GLY A 144 -26.30 -10.37 -25.85
C GLY A 144 -26.20 -11.90 -25.98
N GLY A 145 -26.45 -12.65 -24.88
CA GLY A 145 -26.31 -14.11 -24.88
C GLY A 145 -24.89 -14.64 -24.76
N LEU A 146 -23.92 -13.74 -24.59
CA LEU A 146 -22.52 -14.05 -24.31
C LEU A 146 -22.23 -13.80 -22.81
N ILE A 147 -21.26 -14.54 -22.28
CA ILE A 147 -20.68 -14.28 -20.97
C ILE A 147 -19.20 -13.97 -21.15
N PHE A 148 -18.82 -12.74 -20.78
CA PHE A 148 -17.43 -12.31 -20.73
C PHE A 148 -16.88 -12.60 -19.35
N VAL A 149 -15.84 -13.43 -19.29
CA VAL A 149 -15.16 -13.82 -18.05
C VAL A 149 -13.74 -13.25 -18.10
N HIS A 150 -13.47 -12.31 -17.21
CA HIS A 150 -12.09 -11.85 -17.00
C HIS A 150 -11.43 -12.78 -15.98
N VAL A 151 -10.43 -13.52 -16.43
CA VAL A 151 -9.63 -14.43 -15.61
C VAL A 151 -8.31 -13.78 -15.27
N ARG A 152 -7.92 -13.82 -14.00
CA ARG A 152 -6.62 -13.31 -13.53
C ARG A 152 -5.74 -14.40 -12.92
N ARG A 153 -4.43 -14.20 -13.03
CA ARG A 153 -3.42 -14.97 -12.31
C ARG A 153 -2.25 -14.04 -12.00
N GLY A 154 -2.04 -13.72 -10.72
CA GLY A 154 -1.19 -12.60 -10.35
C GLY A 154 -1.75 -11.29 -10.89
N LEU A 155 -0.93 -10.49 -11.53
CA LEU A 155 -1.30 -9.24 -12.22
C LEU A 155 -1.74 -9.44 -13.67
N ASP A 156 -1.51 -10.62 -14.23
CA ASP A 156 -1.92 -10.93 -15.58
C ASP A 156 -3.41 -11.24 -15.66
N SER A 157 -4.04 -10.81 -16.74
CA SER A 157 -5.45 -11.07 -16.99
C SER A 157 -5.72 -11.41 -18.46
N MET A 158 -6.80 -12.17 -18.68
CA MET A 158 -7.28 -12.52 -20.02
C MET A 158 -8.79 -12.46 -20.06
N GLN A 159 -9.34 -11.82 -21.08
CA GLN A 159 -10.76 -11.89 -21.38
C GLN A 159 -11.08 -13.22 -22.07
N CYS A 160 -12.09 -13.94 -21.56
CA CYS A 160 -12.61 -15.15 -22.13
C CYS A 160 -14.09 -14.94 -22.49
N VAL A 161 -14.51 -15.51 -23.60
CA VAL A 161 -15.88 -15.40 -24.10
C VAL A 161 -16.53 -16.77 -24.11
N LEU A 162 -17.58 -16.95 -23.30
CA LEU A 162 -18.44 -18.11 -23.34
C LEU A 162 -19.63 -17.79 -24.24
N SER A 163 -19.92 -18.64 -25.21
CA SER A 163 -21.01 -18.46 -26.17
C SER A 163 -21.83 -19.74 -26.33
N GLY A 164 -22.98 -19.65 -27.00
CA GLY A 164 -23.83 -20.80 -27.28
C GLY A 164 -24.30 -21.51 -26.00
N ASP A 165 -24.18 -22.83 -25.96
CA ASP A 165 -24.61 -23.62 -24.81
C ASP A 165 -23.66 -23.49 -23.61
N LEU A 166 -22.39 -23.15 -23.81
CA LEU A 166 -21.47 -22.84 -22.70
C LEU A 166 -22.00 -21.71 -21.83
N ALA A 167 -22.51 -20.64 -22.44
CA ALA A 167 -23.07 -19.48 -21.72
C ALA A 167 -24.40 -19.76 -21.00
N LYS A 168 -25.06 -20.88 -21.32
CA LYS A 168 -26.37 -21.26 -20.74
C LYS A 168 -26.26 -22.27 -19.61
N THR A 169 -25.08 -22.83 -19.36
CA THR A 169 -24.87 -23.83 -18.29
C THR A 169 -25.08 -23.24 -16.92
N TYR A 170 -25.47 -24.09 -15.98
CA TYR A 170 -25.61 -23.69 -14.57
C TYR A 170 -24.35 -23.02 -14.01
N ASP A 171 -23.18 -23.60 -14.29
CA ASP A 171 -21.91 -23.08 -13.80
C ASP A 171 -21.54 -21.72 -14.42
N ALA A 172 -21.84 -21.48 -15.70
CA ALA A 172 -21.61 -20.19 -16.33
C ALA A 172 -22.56 -19.11 -15.80
N ILE A 173 -23.86 -19.46 -15.60
CA ILE A 173 -24.87 -18.51 -15.10
C ILE A 173 -24.61 -18.13 -13.63
N THR A 174 -24.14 -19.08 -12.82
CA THR A 174 -23.85 -18.88 -11.38
C THR A 174 -22.39 -18.58 -11.10
N LEU A 175 -21.58 -18.29 -12.13
CA LEU A 175 -20.17 -18.01 -12.01
C LEU A 175 -19.95 -16.75 -11.17
N ALA A 176 -19.25 -16.89 -10.05
CA ALA A 176 -18.96 -15.82 -9.12
C ALA A 176 -17.49 -15.39 -9.18
N ARG A 177 -17.22 -14.14 -8.78
CA ARG A 177 -15.85 -13.63 -8.59
C ARG A 177 -15.08 -14.54 -7.62
N GLU A 178 -13.80 -14.71 -7.84
CA GLU A 178 -12.84 -15.58 -7.12
C GLU A 178 -13.03 -17.09 -7.37
N THR A 179 -13.97 -17.53 -8.20
CA THR A 179 -14.03 -18.92 -8.66
C THR A 179 -12.74 -19.27 -9.41
N SER A 180 -12.10 -20.38 -9.04
CA SER A 180 -10.98 -20.94 -9.79
C SER A 180 -11.49 -21.75 -10.96
N ILE A 181 -10.97 -21.46 -12.17
CA ILE A 181 -11.50 -21.99 -13.43
C ILE A 181 -10.38 -22.36 -14.38
N GLU A 182 -10.59 -23.40 -15.18
CA GLU A 182 -9.81 -23.74 -16.36
C GLU A 182 -10.68 -23.53 -17.60
N ILE A 183 -10.18 -22.77 -18.59
CA ILE A 183 -10.90 -22.45 -19.83
C ILE A 183 -10.07 -22.90 -21.01
N PHE A 184 -10.71 -23.58 -21.95
CA PHE A 184 -10.14 -24.12 -23.18
C PHE A 184 -10.71 -23.36 -24.37
N GLY A 185 -9.92 -23.15 -25.42
CA GLY A 185 -10.38 -22.47 -26.62
C GLY A 185 -9.26 -22.02 -27.53
N GLN A 186 -9.58 -21.05 -28.37
CA GLN A 186 -8.64 -20.43 -29.30
C GLN A 186 -8.53 -18.94 -29.04
N LEU A 187 -7.34 -18.36 -29.23
CA LEU A 187 -7.10 -16.93 -29.09
C LEU A 187 -7.53 -16.21 -30.36
N TRP A 188 -8.33 -15.15 -30.15
CA TRP A 188 -8.85 -14.29 -31.20
C TRP A 188 -8.41 -12.85 -30.98
N GLU A 189 -8.26 -12.08 -32.05
CA GLU A 189 -8.15 -10.64 -31.98
C GLU A 189 -9.45 -10.03 -31.45
N VAL A 190 -9.33 -9.01 -30.63
CA VAL A 190 -10.50 -8.26 -30.10
C VAL A 190 -11.15 -7.50 -31.26
N PRO A 191 -12.50 -7.40 -31.31
CA PRO A 191 -13.18 -6.59 -32.31
C PRO A 191 -12.71 -5.14 -32.31
N GLU A 192 -12.74 -4.51 -33.48
CA GLU A 192 -12.43 -3.09 -33.61
C GLU A 192 -13.30 -2.23 -32.67
N GLY A 193 -12.66 -1.30 -31.95
CA GLY A 193 -13.32 -0.46 -30.94
C GLY A 193 -13.53 -1.13 -29.56
N ALA A 194 -13.21 -2.41 -29.40
CA ALA A 194 -13.22 -3.08 -28.09
C ALA A 194 -11.80 -3.16 -27.50
N TYR A 195 -11.70 -3.33 -26.19
CA TYR A 195 -10.43 -3.44 -25.47
C TYR A 195 -10.37 -4.74 -24.65
N ALA A 196 -9.25 -5.44 -24.77
CA ALA A 196 -8.87 -6.51 -23.84
C ALA A 196 -7.33 -6.55 -23.68
N PRO A 197 -6.81 -7.16 -22.60
CA PRO A 197 -5.38 -7.30 -22.41
C PRO A 197 -4.69 -7.96 -23.61
N LEU A 198 -3.55 -7.41 -24.01
CA LEU A 198 -2.79 -7.86 -25.19
C LEU A 198 -3.59 -7.85 -26.50
N ASN A 199 -4.65 -7.06 -26.60
CA ASN A 199 -5.55 -6.96 -27.75
C ASN A 199 -6.07 -8.32 -28.25
N ARG A 200 -6.33 -9.25 -27.34
CA ARG A 200 -6.82 -10.60 -27.63
C ARG A 200 -7.80 -11.10 -26.60
N GLU A 201 -8.62 -12.07 -27.01
CA GLU A 201 -9.57 -12.76 -26.14
C GLU A 201 -9.55 -14.27 -26.41
N LEU A 202 -9.88 -15.09 -25.39
CA LEU A 202 -10.02 -16.53 -25.54
C LEU A 202 -11.49 -16.85 -25.84
N GLN A 203 -11.77 -17.29 -27.08
CA GLN A 203 -13.06 -17.85 -27.45
C GLN A 203 -13.14 -19.29 -26.94
N ALA A 204 -13.96 -19.50 -25.90
CA ALA A 204 -14.03 -20.77 -25.20
C ALA A 204 -14.79 -21.82 -26.01
N ASP A 205 -14.25 -23.04 -26.07
CA ASP A 205 -14.93 -24.24 -26.54
C ASP A 205 -15.32 -25.18 -25.38
N TYR A 206 -14.68 -25.02 -24.21
CA TYR A 206 -14.97 -25.76 -22.99
C TYR A 206 -14.44 -25.00 -21.75
N PHE A 207 -15.04 -25.24 -20.61
CA PHE A 207 -14.50 -24.78 -19.34
C PHE A 207 -14.83 -25.77 -18.20
N GLU A 208 -14.03 -25.70 -17.15
CA GLU A 208 -14.17 -26.51 -15.95
C GLU A 208 -13.97 -25.65 -14.71
N ILE A 209 -14.88 -25.80 -13.73
CA ILE A 209 -14.74 -25.17 -12.42
C ILE A 209 -13.80 -26.02 -11.56
N ILE A 210 -12.68 -25.46 -11.16
CA ILE A 210 -11.72 -26.12 -10.27
C ILE A 210 -12.19 -25.99 -8.82
N ALA A 211 -12.59 -24.77 -8.41
CA ALA A 211 -13.11 -24.50 -7.09
C ALA A 211 -14.08 -23.31 -7.16
N LYS A 212 -15.33 -23.55 -6.75
CA LYS A 212 -16.39 -22.56 -6.82
C LYS A 212 -16.32 -21.58 -5.65
N ALA A 213 -16.40 -20.29 -5.94
CA ALA A 213 -16.62 -19.26 -4.94
C ALA A 213 -18.12 -19.07 -4.69
N PRO A 214 -18.54 -18.68 -3.48
CA PRO A 214 -19.95 -18.41 -3.18
C PRO A 214 -20.46 -17.19 -3.96
N GLY A 215 -21.74 -17.23 -4.30
CA GLY A 215 -22.49 -16.12 -4.89
C GLY A 215 -23.56 -15.61 -3.92
N GLY A 216 -24.39 -14.67 -4.37
CA GLY A 216 -25.47 -14.11 -3.54
C GLY A 216 -24.93 -13.30 -2.36
N ASP A 217 -25.53 -13.46 -1.19
CA ASP A 217 -25.20 -12.69 0.02
C ASP A 217 -23.76 -12.94 0.51
N ASP A 218 -23.25 -14.16 0.31
CA ASP A 218 -21.89 -14.56 0.66
C ASP A 218 -20.85 -14.27 -0.45
N ALA A 219 -21.25 -13.58 -1.52
CA ALA A 219 -20.33 -13.25 -2.60
C ALA A 219 -19.12 -12.45 -2.09
N PHE A 220 -17.96 -12.72 -2.66
CA PHE A 220 -16.71 -12.05 -2.30
C PHE A 220 -16.84 -10.51 -2.29
N THR A 221 -17.52 -9.94 -3.29
CA THR A 221 -17.76 -8.50 -3.41
C THR A 221 -18.59 -7.90 -2.27
N ASN A 222 -19.42 -8.70 -1.62
CA ASN A 222 -20.25 -8.24 -0.49
C ASN A 222 -19.46 -8.27 0.83
N ARG A 223 -18.52 -9.22 0.97
CA ARG A 223 -17.69 -9.35 2.17
C ARG A 223 -16.46 -8.47 2.16
N VAL A 224 -15.91 -8.20 0.98
CA VAL A 224 -14.66 -7.45 0.79
C VAL A 224 -14.91 -6.38 -0.27
N PRO A 225 -15.43 -5.20 0.11
CA PRO A 225 -15.67 -4.10 -0.81
C PRO A 225 -14.34 -3.62 -1.42
N GLU A 226 -14.37 -3.21 -2.68
CA GLU A 226 -13.18 -2.68 -3.39
C GLU A 226 -12.79 -1.29 -2.87
N GLU A 227 -13.79 -0.51 -2.47
CA GLU A 227 -13.65 0.84 -1.94
C GLU A 227 -13.96 0.84 -0.44
N GLY A 228 -13.07 1.40 0.35
CA GLY A 228 -13.22 1.52 1.79
C GLY A 228 -11.92 1.25 2.54
N GLU A 229 -11.92 1.54 3.83
CA GLU A 229 -10.80 1.24 4.72
C GLU A 229 -10.52 -0.27 4.69
N ALA A 230 -9.28 -0.64 4.46
CA ALA A 230 -8.85 -2.03 4.48
C ALA A 230 -9.14 -2.60 5.88
N ASN A 231 -10.13 -3.48 6.01
CA ASN A 231 -10.37 -4.18 7.26
C ASN A 231 -9.19 -5.12 7.54
N PRO A 232 -8.40 -4.89 8.59
CA PRO A 232 -7.25 -5.73 8.91
C PRO A 232 -7.62 -7.19 9.11
N ASP A 233 -8.80 -7.49 9.66
CA ASP A 233 -9.30 -8.85 9.89
C ASP A 233 -9.58 -9.60 8.57
N LEU A 234 -9.81 -8.89 7.48
CA LEU A 234 -10.04 -9.44 6.15
C LEU A 234 -8.83 -9.27 5.21
N ARG A 235 -7.65 -8.94 5.72
CA ARG A 235 -6.45 -8.68 4.91
C ARG A 235 -6.13 -9.82 3.95
N HIS A 236 -6.25 -11.07 4.37
CA HIS A 236 -6.06 -12.27 3.55
C HIS A 236 -6.99 -12.36 2.33
N LEU A 237 -8.11 -11.67 2.36
CA LEU A 237 -9.05 -11.53 1.24
C LEU A 237 -8.83 -10.23 0.48
N SER A 238 -8.64 -9.09 1.18
CA SER A 238 -8.46 -7.79 0.53
C SER A 238 -7.20 -7.72 -0.34
N LEU A 239 -6.17 -8.53 -0.04
CA LEU A 239 -4.99 -8.70 -0.90
C LEU A 239 -5.31 -9.24 -2.32
N ARG A 240 -6.53 -9.77 -2.54
CA ARG A 240 -6.97 -10.24 -3.86
C ARG A 240 -7.46 -9.12 -4.78
N HIS A 241 -7.65 -7.90 -4.26
CA HIS A 241 -8.00 -6.74 -5.08
C HIS A 241 -6.81 -6.21 -5.87
N ASP A 242 -7.09 -5.51 -6.96
CA ASP A 242 -6.07 -5.02 -7.89
C ASP A 242 -5.07 -4.06 -7.24
N LYS A 243 -5.54 -3.12 -6.42
CA LYS A 243 -4.66 -2.13 -5.77
C LYS A 243 -3.69 -2.79 -4.78
N PRO A 244 -4.14 -3.58 -3.78
CA PRO A 244 -3.22 -4.25 -2.86
C PRO A 244 -2.28 -5.23 -3.54
N SER A 245 -2.75 -6.02 -4.51
CA SER A 245 -1.89 -6.96 -5.24
C SER A 245 -0.84 -6.26 -6.08
N SER A 246 -1.19 -5.11 -6.67
CA SER A 246 -0.24 -4.29 -7.44
C SER A 246 0.84 -3.67 -6.53
N ILE A 247 0.47 -3.20 -5.33
CA ILE A 247 1.42 -2.69 -4.33
C ILE A 247 2.39 -3.80 -3.90
N MET A 248 1.88 -5.00 -3.61
CA MET A 248 2.74 -6.15 -3.26
C MET A 248 3.74 -6.50 -4.36
N PHE A 249 3.32 -6.42 -5.62
CA PHE A 249 4.22 -6.65 -6.76
C PHE A 249 5.31 -5.57 -6.87
N VAL A 250 4.96 -4.28 -6.75
CA VAL A 250 5.96 -3.21 -6.83
C VAL A 250 6.93 -3.30 -5.66
N ARG A 251 6.47 -3.67 -4.47
CA ARG A 251 7.33 -3.92 -3.30
C ARG A 251 8.39 -5.01 -3.58
N ASP A 252 8.01 -6.11 -4.23
CA ASP A 252 8.93 -7.16 -4.67
C ASP A 252 10.00 -6.60 -5.62
N VAL A 253 9.58 -5.79 -6.60
CA VAL A 253 10.50 -5.13 -7.55
C VAL A 253 11.43 -4.13 -6.84
N VAL A 254 10.95 -3.38 -5.86
CA VAL A 254 11.74 -2.44 -5.06
C VAL A 254 12.79 -3.17 -4.22
N GLU A 255 12.42 -4.28 -3.58
CA GLU A 255 13.35 -5.09 -2.78
C GLU A 255 14.46 -5.67 -3.66
N ASP A 256 14.12 -6.21 -4.83
CA ASP A 256 15.09 -6.67 -5.83
C ASP A 256 15.99 -5.53 -6.34
N ALA A 257 15.44 -4.32 -6.49
CA ALA A 257 16.21 -3.15 -6.90
C ALA A 257 17.24 -2.76 -5.82
N PHE A 258 16.90 -2.78 -4.52
CA PHE A 258 17.86 -2.57 -3.44
C PHE A 258 19.01 -3.60 -3.52
N HIS A 259 18.68 -4.88 -3.64
CA HIS A 259 19.71 -5.93 -3.80
C HIS A 259 20.60 -5.69 -5.02
N THR A 260 20.04 -5.20 -6.11
CA THR A 260 20.77 -4.91 -7.34
C THR A 260 21.74 -3.75 -7.14
N VAL A 261 21.29 -2.64 -6.53
CA VAL A 261 22.15 -1.47 -6.27
C VAL A 261 23.30 -1.83 -5.35
N TYR A 262 23.07 -2.57 -4.27
CA TYR A 262 24.16 -3.00 -3.39
C TYR A 262 25.18 -3.91 -4.10
N LYS A 263 24.73 -4.76 -5.01
CA LYS A 263 25.63 -5.55 -5.87
C LYS A 263 26.42 -4.69 -6.85
N GLU A 264 25.79 -3.68 -7.48
CA GLU A 264 26.47 -2.71 -8.35
C GLU A 264 27.58 -1.98 -7.60
N LEU A 265 27.37 -1.68 -6.31
CA LEU A 265 28.31 -0.99 -5.42
C LEU A 265 29.30 -1.93 -4.72
N HIS A 266 29.24 -3.25 -4.97
CA HIS A 266 30.06 -4.28 -4.32
C HIS A 266 29.91 -4.35 -2.80
N ILE A 267 28.75 -3.98 -2.26
CA ILE A 267 28.43 -4.06 -0.83
C ILE A 267 27.94 -5.47 -0.49
N ALA A 268 28.51 -6.08 0.54
CA ALA A 268 28.25 -7.46 0.88
C ALA A 268 26.97 -7.62 1.72
N LYS A 269 26.10 -8.60 1.37
CA LYS A 269 24.93 -8.93 2.17
C LYS A 269 25.30 -9.70 3.42
N VAL A 270 24.79 -9.27 4.57
CA VAL A 270 24.91 -9.95 5.87
C VAL A 270 23.51 -10.28 6.39
N VAL A 271 23.38 -11.32 7.21
CA VAL A 271 22.15 -11.70 7.90
C VAL A 271 22.40 -11.62 9.41
N PRO A 272 22.13 -10.48 10.04
CA PRO A 272 22.34 -10.29 11.47
C PRO A 272 21.26 -11.00 12.32
N PRO A 273 21.50 -11.19 13.63
CA PRO A 273 20.55 -11.84 14.51
C PRO A 273 19.33 -10.95 14.78
N THR A 274 18.14 -11.56 14.81
CA THR A 274 16.89 -10.92 15.21
C THR A 274 16.66 -10.95 16.71
N LEU A 275 17.08 -12.06 17.38
CA LEU A 275 17.08 -12.19 18.84
C LEU A 275 18.41 -11.68 19.39
N VAL A 276 18.34 -10.66 20.23
CA VAL A 276 19.50 -9.94 20.75
C VAL A 276 19.42 -9.77 22.26
N THR A 277 20.57 -9.52 22.89
CA THR A 277 20.68 -9.26 24.33
C THR A 277 20.95 -7.78 24.65
N THR A 278 21.20 -6.96 23.62
CA THR A 278 21.49 -5.54 23.75
C THR A 278 20.52 -4.71 22.94
N GLN A 279 20.35 -3.46 23.35
CA GLN A 279 19.55 -2.46 22.64
C GLN A 279 20.47 -1.57 21.77
N CYS A 280 19.96 -1.10 20.66
CA CYS A 280 20.65 -0.18 19.77
C CYS A 280 20.24 1.29 20.04
N GLU A 281 18.96 1.53 20.23
CA GLU A 281 18.39 2.86 20.41
C GLU A 281 17.71 2.99 21.77
N GLY A 282 18.08 4.02 22.53
CA GLY A 282 17.47 4.60 23.73
C GLY A 282 16.36 3.86 24.51
N GLY A 283 16.49 2.60 24.76
CA GLY A 283 15.90 1.81 25.86
C GLY A 283 14.37 1.68 26.03
N ALA A 284 13.57 2.58 25.51
CA ALA A 284 12.16 2.65 25.92
C ALA A 284 11.18 1.75 25.12
N THR A 285 11.57 1.16 23.98
CA THR A 285 10.64 0.58 23.01
C THR A 285 11.03 -0.83 22.55
N LEU A 286 11.51 -1.66 23.46
CA LEU A 286 11.91 -3.05 23.18
C LEU A 286 10.77 -4.03 23.42
N PHE A 287 10.59 -4.98 22.50
CA PHE A 287 9.87 -6.23 22.79
C PHE A 287 10.78 -7.21 23.50
N GLY A 288 10.61 -7.33 24.82
CA GLY A 288 11.38 -8.24 25.66
C GLY A 288 10.73 -9.62 25.75
N LEU A 289 11.55 -10.67 25.84
CA LEU A 289 11.13 -12.05 26.03
C LEU A 289 12.07 -12.80 26.97
N ASN A 290 11.54 -13.80 27.66
CA ASN A 290 12.35 -14.72 28.48
C ASN A 290 12.92 -15.80 27.55
N TYR A 291 14.25 -15.85 27.43
CA TYR A 291 14.97 -16.86 26.67
C TYR A 291 15.74 -17.78 27.61
N TYR A 292 15.13 -18.92 27.93
CA TYR A 292 15.72 -19.93 28.85
C TYR A 292 16.17 -19.38 30.21
N GLY A 293 15.46 -18.38 30.73
CA GLY A 293 15.78 -17.74 32.02
C GLY A 293 16.62 -16.47 31.90
N GLU A 294 17.06 -16.11 30.69
CA GLU A 294 17.77 -14.86 30.39
C GLU A 294 16.87 -13.88 29.68
N GLN A 295 17.16 -12.60 29.79
CA GLN A 295 16.44 -11.56 29.07
C GLN A 295 16.95 -11.44 27.64
N ALA A 296 16.05 -11.56 26.65
CA ALA A 296 16.33 -11.30 25.25
C ALA A 296 15.31 -10.29 24.70
N TYR A 297 15.61 -9.74 23.53
CA TYR A 297 14.80 -8.75 22.85
C TYR A 297 14.70 -9.06 21.36
N LEU A 298 13.62 -8.59 20.73
CA LEU A 298 13.58 -8.45 19.28
C LEU A 298 14.37 -7.19 18.89
N THR A 299 15.21 -7.30 17.87
CA THR A 299 16.13 -6.22 17.48
C THR A 299 15.37 -4.98 17.00
N GLN A 300 15.84 -3.80 17.39
CA GLN A 300 15.35 -2.51 16.88
C GLN A 300 16.05 -2.10 15.57
N SER A 301 17.30 -2.54 15.40
CA SER A 301 18.18 -2.25 14.26
C SER A 301 19.29 -3.29 14.23
N SER A 302 19.77 -3.57 13.04
CA SER A 302 20.94 -4.45 12.83
C SER A 302 22.27 -3.71 12.86
N GLN A 303 22.25 -2.37 13.04
CA GLN A 303 23.41 -1.50 12.93
C GLN A 303 24.63 -2.01 13.68
N LEU A 304 24.51 -2.25 14.99
CA LEU A 304 25.67 -2.63 15.83
C LEU A 304 26.33 -3.94 15.36
N TYR A 305 25.53 -4.86 14.82
CA TYR A 305 26.02 -6.14 14.29
C TYR A 305 26.66 -5.98 12.92
N LEU A 306 26.13 -5.10 12.06
CA LEU A 306 26.74 -4.76 10.79
C LEU A 306 28.12 -4.10 10.97
N GLU A 307 28.26 -3.20 11.95
CA GLU A 307 29.55 -2.60 12.30
C GLU A 307 30.61 -3.65 12.69
N THR A 308 30.21 -4.78 13.30
CA THR A 308 31.17 -5.84 13.67
C THR A 308 31.76 -6.58 12.48
N VAL A 309 31.12 -6.52 11.34
CA VAL A 309 31.54 -7.26 10.12
C VAL A 309 32.36 -6.39 9.15
N LEU A 310 32.37 -5.06 9.33
CA LEU A 310 33.15 -4.16 8.50
C LEU A 310 34.62 -4.55 8.36
N PRO A 311 35.35 -4.89 9.45
CA PRO A 311 36.77 -5.28 9.35
C PRO A 311 37.01 -6.56 8.55
N SER A 312 35.95 -7.36 8.34
CA SER A 312 36.05 -8.65 7.66
C SER A 312 35.60 -8.61 6.20
N LEU A 313 34.57 -7.82 5.90
CA LEU A 313 33.90 -7.81 4.58
C LEU A 313 33.97 -6.47 3.86
N GLY A 314 34.40 -5.40 4.54
CA GLY A 314 34.24 -4.03 4.04
C GLY A 314 32.78 -3.58 4.16
N ASP A 315 32.28 -2.84 3.17
CA ASP A 315 30.92 -2.34 3.17
C ASP A 315 29.88 -3.47 3.19
N VAL A 316 28.88 -3.34 4.06
CA VAL A 316 27.88 -4.37 4.30
C VAL A 316 26.47 -3.81 4.35
N TYR A 317 25.48 -4.66 4.02
CA TYR A 317 24.06 -4.33 4.15
C TYR A 317 23.23 -5.52 4.61
N CYS A 318 22.04 -5.23 5.13
CA CYS A 318 20.97 -6.22 5.31
C CYS A 318 19.62 -5.64 4.88
N ILE A 319 18.67 -6.52 4.62
CA ILE A 319 17.24 -6.21 4.48
C ILE A 319 16.53 -7.20 5.36
N GLU A 320 16.22 -6.78 6.58
CA GLU A 320 15.71 -7.66 7.64
C GLU A 320 14.62 -6.95 8.45
N LYS A 321 13.91 -7.69 9.29
CA LYS A 321 12.88 -7.12 10.15
C LYS A 321 13.47 -6.41 11.37
N SER A 322 12.94 -5.21 11.61
CA SER A 322 13.18 -4.46 12.86
C SER A 322 11.88 -4.29 13.63
N PHE A 323 11.97 -4.18 14.96
CA PHE A 323 10.86 -4.19 15.88
C PHE A 323 10.94 -3.01 16.84
N ARG A 324 9.84 -2.25 16.96
CA ARG A 324 9.73 -1.12 17.90
C ARG A 324 8.44 -1.24 18.68
N ALA A 325 8.51 -1.34 20.01
CA ALA A 325 7.37 -1.47 20.90
C ALA A 325 6.73 -0.10 21.25
N GLU A 326 6.68 0.81 20.30
CA GLU A 326 6.14 2.14 20.50
C GLU A 326 4.63 2.10 20.70
N LYS A 327 4.14 2.83 21.70
CA LYS A 327 2.71 2.96 22.01
C LYS A 327 1.98 3.97 21.13
N SER A 328 2.64 4.50 20.12
CA SER A 328 2.08 5.49 19.22
C SER A 328 0.98 4.90 18.34
N LEU A 329 -0.17 5.55 18.26
CA LEU A 329 -1.31 5.20 17.41
C LEU A 329 -1.30 5.99 16.08
N THR A 330 -0.16 6.50 15.66
CA THR A 330 -0.06 7.21 14.38
C THR A 330 -0.11 6.24 13.20
N ARG A 331 -0.52 6.71 12.04
CA ARG A 331 -0.59 5.90 10.80
C ARG A 331 0.79 5.41 10.32
N ARG A 332 1.90 5.94 10.87
CA ARG A 332 3.27 5.73 10.40
C ARG A 332 4.12 4.84 11.29
N HIS A 333 3.68 4.54 12.51
CA HIS A 333 4.43 3.68 13.42
C HIS A 333 3.99 2.23 13.25
N LEU A 334 4.93 1.40 12.81
CA LEU A 334 4.76 -0.03 12.70
C LEU A 334 5.59 -0.71 13.81
N SER A 335 4.97 -1.67 14.51
CA SER A 335 5.67 -2.46 15.52
C SER A 335 6.70 -3.42 14.91
N GLU A 336 6.51 -3.78 13.64
CA GLU A 336 7.40 -4.60 12.82
C GLU A 336 7.43 -4.01 11.42
N TYR A 337 8.63 -3.78 10.87
CA TYR A 337 8.81 -3.26 9.52
C TYR A 337 10.04 -3.83 8.85
N LEU A 338 10.10 -3.77 7.52
CA LEU A 338 11.27 -4.17 6.76
C LEU A 338 12.29 -3.04 6.76
N HIS A 339 13.46 -3.31 7.30
CA HIS A 339 14.54 -2.33 7.46
C HIS A 339 15.68 -2.63 6.50
N VAL A 340 15.96 -1.68 5.62
CA VAL A 340 17.12 -1.70 4.73
C VAL A 340 18.23 -0.93 5.44
N GLU A 341 19.30 -1.61 5.84
CA GLU A 341 20.39 -1.04 6.61
C GLU A 341 21.72 -1.31 5.93
N ALA A 342 22.61 -0.34 5.96
CA ALA A 342 23.98 -0.51 5.49
C ALA A 342 24.98 0.24 6.38
N GLU A 343 26.19 -0.34 6.49
CA GLU A 343 27.34 0.29 7.12
C GLU A 343 28.50 0.29 6.12
N LEU A 344 29.16 1.44 5.99
CA LEU A 344 30.19 1.72 5.00
C LEU A 344 31.49 2.08 5.71
N ASP A 345 32.59 1.48 5.25
CA ASP A 345 33.91 1.58 5.88
C ASP A 345 34.79 2.61 5.17
N PHE A 346 35.67 3.26 5.92
CA PHE A 346 36.64 4.26 5.44
C PHE A 346 36.00 5.44 4.67
N ILE A 347 34.84 5.91 5.11
CA ILE A 347 34.10 7.01 4.48
C ILE A 347 34.10 8.29 5.31
N THR A 348 33.85 9.41 4.65
CA THR A 348 33.49 10.69 5.24
C THR A 348 31.97 10.88 5.32
N PHE A 349 31.54 11.93 6.05
CA PHE A 349 30.10 12.25 6.11
C PHE A 349 29.53 12.63 4.72
N ASP A 350 30.30 13.35 3.91
CA ASP A 350 29.89 13.68 2.53
C ASP A 350 29.77 12.44 1.62
N ASP A 351 30.63 11.44 1.83
CA ASP A 351 30.52 10.15 1.13
C ASP A 351 29.23 9.43 1.51
N LEU A 352 28.86 9.42 2.81
CA LEU A 352 27.61 8.85 3.30
C LEU A 352 26.40 9.52 2.66
N LEU A 353 26.35 10.86 2.65
CA LEU A 353 25.27 11.63 2.02
C LEU A 353 25.15 11.32 0.52
N SER A 354 26.28 11.27 -0.19
CA SER A 354 26.34 10.98 -1.61
C SER A 354 25.89 9.55 -1.94
N HIS A 355 26.23 8.60 -1.08
CA HIS A 355 25.80 7.21 -1.18
C HIS A 355 24.27 7.08 -1.02
N ILE A 356 23.68 7.72 0.00
CA ILE A 356 22.24 7.71 0.24
C ILE A 356 21.49 8.32 -0.95
N GLU A 357 21.94 9.46 -1.47
CA GLU A 357 21.38 10.07 -2.68
C GLU A 357 21.42 9.11 -3.89
N HIS A 358 22.56 8.42 -4.05
CA HIS A 358 22.72 7.46 -5.16
C HIS A 358 21.76 6.27 -5.00
N LEU A 359 21.71 5.68 -3.82
CA LEU A 359 20.85 4.54 -3.51
C LEU A 359 19.37 4.86 -3.84
N ILE A 360 18.84 5.93 -3.26
CA ILE A 360 17.44 6.32 -3.44
C ILE A 360 17.10 6.51 -4.92
N CYS A 361 17.94 7.28 -5.65
CA CYS A 361 17.67 7.54 -7.06
C CYS A 361 17.79 6.28 -7.92
N ARG A 362 18.80 5.43 -7.67
CA ARG A 362 19.04 4.24 -8.49
C ARG A 362 17.99 3.15 -8.28
N VAL A 363 17.52 2.97 -7.04
CA VAL A 363 16.42 2.04 -6.74
C VAL A 363 15.14 2.46 -7.45
N ILE A 364 14.81 3.76 -7.46
CA ILE A 364 13.67 4.29 -8.23
C ILE A 364 13.86 4.02 -9.72
N ASP A 365 15.07 4.23 -10.27
CA ASP A 365 15.36 3.97 -11.67
C ASP A 365 15.10 2.51 -12.04
N LEU A 366 15.66 1.58 -11.30
CA LEU A 366 15.48 0.14 -11.52
C LEU A 366 14.02 -0.29 -11.37
N THR A 367 13.30 0.28 -10.41
CA THR A 367 11.88 0.03 -10.23
C THR A 367 11.08 0.48 -11.46
N LEU A 368 11.37 1.65 -12.00
CA LEU A 368 10.69 2.20 -13.17
C LEU A 368 11.16 1.58 -14.50
N GLU A 369 12.31 0.94 -14.55
CA GLU A 369 12.77 0.12 -15.68
C GLU A 369 11.88 -1.12 -15.85
N ASN A 370 11.23 -1.61 -14.78
CA ASN A 370 10.22 -2.66 -14.88
C ASN A 370 8.90 -2.07 -15.42
N PRO A 371 8.43 -2.46 -16.64
CA PRO A 371 7.29 -1.82 -17.28
C PRO A 371 5.96 -2.02 -16.53
N VAL A 372 5.82 -3.12 -15.78
CA VAL A 372 4.63 -3.38 -14.97
C VAL A 372 4.64 -2.49 -13.74
N ALA A 373 5.77 -2.43 -13.01
CA ALA A 373 5.93 -1.55 -11.85
C ALA A 373 5.74 -0.07 -12.24
N ALA A 374 6.35 0.39 -13.33
CA ALA A 374 6.17 1.76 -13.84
C ALA A 374 4.70 2.07 -14.15
N SER A 375 3.96 1.12 -14.75
CA SER A 375 2.53 1.29 -15.02
C SER A 375 1.70 1.38 -13.73
N VAL A 376 2.04 0.57 -12.72
CA VAL A 376 1.38 0.59 -11.41
C VAL A 376 1.65 1.91 -10.69
N VAL A 377 2.91 2.35 -10.61
CA VAL A 377 3.29 3.63 -9.99
C VAL A 377 2.53 4.78 -10.65
N LYS A 378 2.53 4.85 -11.98
CA LYS A 378 1.79 5.89 -12.72
C LYS A 378 0.27 5.86 -12.44
N LYS A 379 -0.31 4.67 -12.25
CA LYS A 379 -1.74 4.51 -11.93
C LYS A 379 -2.07 4.98 -10.52
N LEU A 380 -1.21 4.65 -9.54
CA LEU A 380 -1.42 4.96 -8.12
C LEU A 380 -1.02 6.40 -7.78
N ASN A 381 0.04 6.90 -8.40
CA ASN A 381 0.55 8.26 -8.25
C ASN A 381 0.78 8.92 -9.62
N PRO A 382 -0.27 9.45 -10.27
CA PRO A 382 -0.16 10.10 -11.58
C PRO A 382 0.79 11.31 -11.59
N ASN A 383 1.01 11.93 -10.43
CA ASN A 383 1.84 13.12 -10.24
C ASN A 383 3.25 12.79 -9.72
N PHE A 384 3.63 11.52 -9.69
CA PHE A 384 4.95 11.13 -9.21
C PHE A 384 6.05 11.85 -9.98
N VAL A 385 6.90 12.55 -9.23
CA VAL A 385 8.10 13.21 -9.76
C VAL A 385 9.33 12.51 -9.17
N LYS A 386 10.11 11.91 -10.06
CA LYS A 386 11.34 11.26 -9.67
C LYS A 386 12.31 12.26 -9.04
N PRO A 387 12.85 12.00 -7.83
CA PRO A 387 13.87 12.85 -7.24
C PRO A 387 15.16 12.84 -8.06
N THR A 388 15.83 13.99 -8.12
CA THR A 388 17.08 14.18 -8.87
C THR A 388 18.20 14.65 -7.96
N LYS A 389 19.40 14.09 -8.15
CA LYS A 389 20.61 14.54 -7.44
C LYS A 389 21.13 15.88 -7.97
N PRO A 390 21.80 16.69 -7.14
CA PRO A 390 21.95 16.55 -5.70
C PRO A 390 20.67 16.92 -4.96
N PHE A 391 20.41 16.25 -3.81
CA PHE A 391 19.33 16.63 -2.91
C PHE A 391 19.66 17.94 -2.18
N MET A 392 18.64 18.62 -1.70
CA MET A 392 18.83 19.82 -0.90
C MET A 392 19.45 19.45 0.45
N ARG A 393 20.61 20.04 0.79
CA ARG A 393 21.23 19.89 2.11
C ARG A 393 20.81 21.05 3.00
N MET A 394 20.27 20.75 4.16
CA MET A 394 19.82 21.71 5.18
C MET A 394 20.37 21.30 6.54
N LYS A 395 20.98 22.21 7.28
CA LYS A 395 21.37 21.95 8.66
C LYS A 395 20.14 22.06 9.57
N TYR A 396 20.14 21.32 10.68
CA TYR A 396 19.11 21.42 11.72
C TYR A 396 18.90 22.87 12.20
N SER A 397 19.98 23.65 12.37
CA SER A 397 19.89 25.07 12.72
C SER A 397 19.07 25.88 11.73
N ASP A 398 19.27 25.62 10.43
CA ASP A 398 18.57 26.32 9.35
C ASP A 398 17.08 25.90 9.30
N ALA A 399 16.79 24.65 9.63
CA ALA A 399 15.41 24.16 9.74
C ALA A 399 14.68 24.83 10.91
N ILE A 400 15.30 24.96 12.07
CA ILE A 400 14.74 25.70 13.22
C ILE A 400 14.44 27.16 12.84
N GLU A 401 15.35 27.83 12.15
CA GLU A 401 15.15 29.19 11.68
C GLU A 401 14.01 29.29 10.65
N TRP A 402 13.98 28.35 9.70
CA TRP A 402 12.91 28.22 8.69
C TRP A 402 11.51 28.08 9.33
N LEU A 403 11.39 27.22 10.38
CA LEU A 403 10.13 26.99 11.11
C LEU A 403 9.70 28.26 11.86
N ARG A 404 10.63 28.94 12.52
CA ARG A 404 10.35 30.21 13.23
C ARG A 404 9.86 31.30 12.29
N GLU A 405 10.53 31.51 11.17
CA GLU A 405 10.13 32.53 10.19
C GLU A 405 8.69 32.35 9.68
N ARG A 406 8.19 31.10 9.66
CA ARG A 406 6.83 30.77 9.22
C ARG A 406 5.82 30.63 10.34
N GLY A 407 6.25 30.92 11.59
CA GLY A 407 5.40 30.85 12.76
C GLY A 407 4.89 29.45 13.07
N ILE A 408 5.64 28.41 12.61
CA ILE A 408 5.36 27.02 12.95
C ILE A 408 5.88 26.79 14.36
N LYS A 409 4.99 26.38 15.26
CA LYS A 409 5.30 26.23 16.70
C LYS A 409 5.71 24.81 17.02
N ASN A 410 6.49 24.66 18.13
CA ASN A 410 6.81 23.35 18.72
C ASN A 410 5.57 22.76 19.44
N GLU A 411 5.71 21.59 20.05
CA GLU A 411 4.61 20.90 20.75
C GLU A 411 4.06 21.69 21.96
N ASP A 412 4.85 22.56 22.55
CA ASP A 412 4.44 23.43 23.65
C ASP A 412 3.74 24.71 23.17
N GLY A 413 3.62 24.92 21.85
CA GLY A 413 3.01 26.11 21.25
C GLY A 413 3.93 27.33 21.22
N GLU A 414 5.23 27.14 21.46
CA GLU A 414 6.26 28.17 21.45
C GLU A 414 7.03 28.20 20.12
N ASP A 415 7.84 29.23 19.91
CA ASP A 415 8.75 29.29 18.78
C ASP A 415 9.88 28.27 18.95
N HIS A 416 10.18 27.52 17.89
CA HIS A 416 11.31 26.59 17.91
C HIS A 416 12.62 27.28 18.28
N VAL A 417 13.39 26.65 19.16
CA VAL A 417 14.74 27.08 19.54
C VAL A 417 15.74 25.96 19.28
N PHE A 418 17.02 26.32 19.19
CA PHE A 418 18.07 25.31 19.03
C PHE A 418 18.06 24.35 20.23
N GLY A 419 17.94 23.05 19.95
CA GLY A 419 17.81 21.99 20.95
C GLY A 419 16.39 21.42 21.08
N ASP A 420 15.39 22.00 20.40
CA ASP A 420 14.06 21.44 20.36
C ASP A 420 14.02 20.22 19.41
N ASP A 421 13.22 19.22 19.76
CA ASP A 421 12.85 18.19 18.79
C ASP A 421 11.89 18.77 17.73
N ILE A 422 12.15 18.45 16.47
CA ILE A 422 11.24 18.85 15.39
C ILE A 422 10.19 17.74 15.23
N ALA A 423 9.01 17.99 15.79
CA ALA A 423 7.90 17.04 15.68
C ALA A 423 7.56 16.72 14.20
N GLU A 424 7.14 15.48 13.93
CA GLU A 424 6.81 14.99 12.58
C GLU A 424 5.90 15.94 11.78
N ALA A 425 4.91 16.56 12.42
CA ALA A 425 3.99 17.47 11.76
C ALA A 425 4.67 18.75 11.25
N ALA A 426 5.63 19.29 12.02
CA ALA A 426 6.42 20.47 11.65
C ALA A 426 7.42 20.13 10.53
N GLU A 427 8.11 19.00 10.65
CA GLU A 427 9.04 18.48 9.67
C GLU A 427 8.35 18.24 8.32
N ARG A 428 7.21 17.56 8.34
CA ARG A 428 6.41 17.29 7.15
C ARG A 428 5.92 18.57 6.49
N LYS A 429 5.40 19.52 7.27
CA LYS A 429 4.97 20.81 6.74
C LYS A 429 6.12 21.56 6.09
N MET A 430 7.31 21.48 6.67
CA MET A 430 8.51 22.08 6.11
C MET A 430 8.88 21.46 4.76
N VAL A 431 9.00 20.13 4.69
CA VAL A 431 9.42 19.46 3.46
C VAL A 431 8.36 19.55 2.36
N ASP A 432 7.06 19.54 2.71
CA ASP A 432 5.97 19.71 1.76
C ASP A 432 5.97 21.11 1.13
N GLU A 433 6.27 22.17 1.92
CA GLU A 433 6.36 23.54 1.41
C GLU A 433 7.62 23.73 0.55
N ILE A 434 8.75 23.13 0.93
CA ILE A 434 9.98 23.11 0.13
C ILE A 434 9.77 22.33 -1.17
N ASN A 435 8.93 21.31 -1.16
CA ASN A 435 8.58 20.43 -2.28
C ASN A 435 9.81 19.84 -3.01
N ARG A 436 10.81 19.43 -2.25
CA ARG A 436 12.04 18.76 -2.71
C ARG A 436 12.53 17.80 -1.63
N VAL A 437 13.24 16.76 -2.03
CA VAL A 437 13.94 15.88 -1.07
C VAL A 437 15.02 16.70 -0.34
N VAL A 438 15.01 16.61 0.98
CA VAL A 438 15.91 17.32 1.88
C VAL A 438 16.76 16.33 2.67
N LEU A 439 18.07 16.52 2.69
CA LEU A 439 19.00 15.92 3.64
C LEU A 439 19.11 16.88 4.83
N LEU A 440 18.36 16.61 5.91
CA LEU A 440 18.43 17.37 7.14
C LEU A 440 19.59 16.84 7.99
N THR A 441 20.56 17.70 8.32
CA THR A 441 21.85 17.26 8.87
C THR A 441 22.23 18.00 10.13
N HIS A 442 23.25 17.50 10.83
CA HIS A 442 23.89 18.15 11.99
C HIS A 442 22.91 18.41 13.13
N PHE A 443 22.24 17.36 13.58
CA PHE A 443 21.36 17.42 14.73
C PHE A 443 22.13 17.63 16.05
N PRO A 444 21.48 18.20 17.08
CA PRO A 444 22.08 18.32 18.41
C PRO A 444 22.48 16.96 18.99
N ALA A 445 23.72 16.87 19.50
CA ALA A 445 24.24 15.62 20.07
C ALA A 445 23.44 15.11 21.29
N ALA A 446 22.74 16.01 21.98
CA ALA A 446 21.91 15.65 23.11
C ALA A 446 20.60 14.90 22.73
N GLN A 447 20.19 14.96 21.46
CA GLN A 447 18.99 14.32 20.94
C GLN A 447 19.25 12.99 20.21
N LYS A 448 20.51 12.71 19.89
CA LYS A 448 20.91 11.56 19.07
C LYS A 448 21.59 10.48 19.91
N SER A 449 21.58 9.27 19.41
CA SER A 449 22.09 8.08 20.09
C SER A 449 23.58 8.16 20.41
N PHE A 450 24.00 7.44 21.45
CA PHE A 450 25.36 7.48 22.02
C PHE A 450 26.48 7.18 21.01
N TYR A 451 26.20 6.37 20.00
CA TYR A 451 27.18 5.89 19.02
C TYR A 451 27.46 6.88 17.88
N MET A 452 26.70 7.96 17.77
CA MET A 452 26.86 8.91 16.66
C MET A 452 28.09 9.79 16.83
N GLN A 453 28.89 9.91 15.76
CA GLN A 453 30.06 10.74 15.72
C GLN A 453 29.66 12.21 15.85
N LYS A 454 30.37 12.95 16.71
CA LYS A 454 30.22 14.40 16.82
C LYS A 454 30.88 15.12 15.65
N ASP A 455 30.30 16.24 15.26
CA ASP A 455 30.91 17.13 14.29
C ASP A 455 32.26 17.70 14.84
N LYS A 456 33.23 17.81 13.96
CA LYS A 456 34.59 18.23 14.35
C LYS A 456 34.71 19.73 14.64
N GLU A 457 33.89 20.56 14.01
CA GLU A 457 33.91 22.01 14.15
C GLU A 457 33.01 22.45 15.32
N ASP A 458 31.86 21.77 15.52
CA ASP A 458 30.94 22.04 16.61
C ASP A 458 30.50 20.73 17.32
N THR A 459 31.18 20.39 18.40
CA THR A 459 30.94 19.17 19.18
C THR A 459 29.55 19.11 19.86
N ARG A 460 28.73 20.15 19.76
CA ARG A 460 27.31 20.14 20.16
C ARG A 460 26.42 19.42 19.12
N LEU A 461 26.94 19.25 17.92
CA LEU A 461 26.29 18.64 16.77
C LEU A 461 26.84 17.25 16.51
N THR A 462 26.09 16.47 15.73
CA THR A 462 26.53 15.16 15.22
C THR A 462 26.63 15.17 13.69
N GLU A 463 27.49 14.35 13.13
CA GLU A 463 27.50 14.02 11.71
C GLU A 463 26.36 13.04 11.41
N SER A 464 25.12 13.51 11.51
CA SER A 464 23.87 12.75 11.32
C SER A 464 23.02 13.34 10.20
N VAL A 465 22.17 12.52 9.63
CA VAL A 465 21.26 12.87 8.52
C VAL A 465 19.93 12.15 8.64
N ASP A 466 18.86 12.89 8.42
CA ASP A 466 17.53 12.35 8.16
C ASP A 466 17.11 12.77 6.74
N VAL A 467 16.62 11.84 5.93
CA VAL A 467 16.18 12.12 4.55
C VAL A 467 14.68 12.31 4.54
N LEU A 468 14.27 13.52 4.19
CA LEU A 468 12.88 13.95 4.19
C LEU A 468 12.34 14.03 2.76
N VAL A 469 11.19 13.41 2.53
CA VAL A 469 10.52 13.38 1.23
C VAL A 469 9.15 14.06 1.32
N PRO A 470 8.79 14.95 0.38
CA PRO A 470 7.47 15.58 0.34
C PRO A 470 6.34 14.55 0.33
N GLY A 471 5.29 14.80 1.11
CA GLY A 471 4.13 13.91 1.27
C GLY A 471 4.36 12.72 2.20
N VAL A 472 5.62 12.36 2.48
CA VAL A 472 5.99 11.19 3.29
C VAL A 472 6.64 11.57 4.62
N GLY A 473 7.63 12.49 4.61
CA GLY A 473 8.48 12.82 5.75
C GLY A 473 9.78 12.01 5.75
N GLU A 474 10.30 11.65 6.92
CA GLU A 474 11.54 10.89 7.07
C GLU A 474 11.42 9.46 6.51
N ILE A 475 12.31 9.11 5.59
CA ILE A 475 12.44 7.76 5.02
C ILE A 475 13.76 7.07 5.39
N VAL A 476 14.81 7.84 5.70
CA VAL A 476 16.15 7.35 6.08
C VAL A 476 16.65 8.14 7.28
N GLY A 477 17.16 7.43 8.27
CA GLY A 477 18.00 7.99 9.34
C GLY A 477 19.41 7.43 9.27
N GLY A 478 20.44 8.27 9.38
CA GLY A 478 21.82 7.83 9.29
C GLY A 478 22.81 8.72 10.02
N SER A 479 24.04 8.23 10.21
CA SER A 479 25.13 9.02 10.80
C SER A 479 26.50 8.40 10.56
N MET A 480 27.54 9.20 10.73
CA MET A 480 28.87 8.67 11.02
C MET A 480 28.88 8.08 12.43
N ARG A 481 29.71 7.07 12.66
CA ARG A 481 29.79 6.34 13.93
C ARG A 481 31.03 6.76 14.71
N ILE A 482 30.95 6.72 16.04
CA ILE A 482 32.14 6.89 16.88
C ILE A 482 33.05 5.70 16.64
N TRP A 483 34.18 5.95 16.05
CA TRP A 483 35.21 4.95 15.74
C TRP A 483 36.40 4.96 16.70
N ALA A 484 36.58 6.06 17.45
CA ALA A 484 37.66 6.17 18.45
C ALA A 484 37.22 5.52 19.77
N TYR A 485 38.09 4.66 20.33
CA TYR A 485 37.82 3.90 21.56
C TYR A 485 37.49 4.79 22.75
N ASP A 486 38.33 5.81 23.02
CA ASP A 486 38.13 6.70 24.16
C ASP A 486 36.88 7.57 24.04
N GLU A 487 36.50 7.95 22.84
CA GLU A 487 35.25 8.69 22.56
C GLU A 487 34.03 7.81 22.84
N LEU A 488 34.06 6.53 22.47
CA LEU A 488 32.97 5.62 22.74
C LEU A 488 32.78 5.41 24.25
N LEU A 489 33.89 5.23 24.99
CA LEU A 489 33.83 5.12 26.47
C LEU A 489 33.27 6.40 27.11
N ALA A 490 33.66 7.56 26.60
CA ALA A 490 33.14 8.85 27.07
C ALA A 490 31.64 8.98 26.75
N ALA A 491 31.17 8.45 25.60
CA ALA A 491 29.77 8.44 25.24
C ALA A 491 28.93 7.55 26.17
N TYR A 492 29.37 6.31 26.47
CA TYR A 492 28.70 5.46 27.47
C TYR A 492 28.56 6.16 28.83
N LYS A 493 29.63 6.78 29.28
CA LYS A 493 29.64 7.51 30.56
C LYS A 493 28.66 8.68 30.55
N ARG A 494 28.59 9.43 29.46
CA ARG A 494 27.70 10.58 29.30
C ARG A 494 26.21 10.16 29.38
N GLU A 495 25.89 9.05 28.70
CA GLU A 495 24.51 8.53 28.65
C GLU A 495 24.16 7.61 29.81
N GLY A 496 25.10 7.34 30.72
CA GLY A 496 24.88 6.42 31.86
C GLY A 496 24.68 4.96 31.44
N ILE A 497 25.21 4.56 30.28
CA ILE A 497 25.10 3.20 29.75
C ILE A 497 26.19 2.32 30.38
N ASP A 498 25.81 1.14 30.88
CA ASP A 498 26.77 0.10 31.27
C ASP A 498 27.40 -0.50 30.02
N PRO A 499 28.75 -0.37 29.82
CA PRO A 499 29.41 -0.92 28.66
C PRO A 499 29.55 -2.45 28.68
N SER A 500 29.29 -3.10 29.81
CA SER A 500 29.53 -4.53 29.98
C SER A 500 28.79 -5.41 28.98
N PRO A 501 27.49 -5.19 28.68
CA PRO A 501 26.79 -5.94 27.63
C PRO A 501 27.25 -5.64 26.20
N TYR A 502 27.96 -4.51 26.02
CA TYR A 502 28.45 -4.04 24.70
C TYR A 502 29.95 -4.31 24.50
N PHE A 503 30.57 -5.23 25.29
CA PHE A 503 32.00 -5.51 25.21
C PHE A 503 32.45 -5.84 23.77
N TRP A 504 31.67 -6.64 23.06
CA TRP A 504 31.90 -7.07 21.69
C TRP A 504 31.84 -5.89 20.69
N TYR A 505 31.04 -4.89 20.94
CA TYR A 505 30.95 -3.66 20.15
C TYR A 505 32.12 -2.71 20.48
N THR A 506 32.46 -2.60 21.74
CA THR A 506 33.60 -1.80 22.23
C THR A 506 34.93 -2.35 21.74
N ASP A 507 35.10 -3.67 21.69
CA ASP A 507 36.31 -4.34 21.21
C ASP A 507 36.64 -3.99 19.75
N GLN A 508 35.63 -3.71 18.89
CA GLN A 508 35.87 -3.25 17.51
C GLN A 508 36.73 -2.00 17.48
N ARG A 509 36.54 -1.07 18.42
CA ARG A 509 37.32 0.18 18.50
C ARG A 509 38.71 -0.03 19.05
N LYS A 510 38.88 -1.06 19.85
CA LYS A 510 40.17 -1.40 20.47
C LYS A 510 41.15 -2.07 19.50
N TYR A 511 40.64 -2.87 18.58
CA TYR A 511 41.47 -3.69 17.68
C TYR A 511 41.61 -3.13 16.25
N GLY A 512 41.51 -1.83 16.08
CA GLY A 512 41.72 -1.16 14.79
C GLY A 512 40.46 -0.86 14.05
N SER A 513 39.72 0.14 14.53
CA SER A 513 38.55 0.68 13.88
C SER A 513 38.93 1.72 12.81
N SER A 514 38.01 2.03 11.94
CA SER A 514 38.10 3.02 10.87
C SER A 514 36.97 4.05 10.97
N PRO A 515 37.12 5.23 10.39
CA PRO A 515 36.00 6.13 10.14
C PRO A 515 34.95 5.39 9.30
N HIS A 516 33.75 5.23 9.84
CA HIS A 516 32.64 4.53 9.16
C HIS A 516 31.31 5.18 9.50
N GLY A 517 30.32 4.90 8.71
CA GLY A 517 28.98 5.41 8.89
C GLY A 517 27.95 4.55 8.18
N GLY A 518 26.70 4.75 8.53
CA GLY A 518 25.64 3.97 7.95
C GLY A 518 24.27 4.59 8.16
N TYR A 519 23.28 3.87 7.70
CA TYR A 519 21.89 4.33 7.72
C TYR A 519 20.92 3.18 7.82
N GLY A 520 19.71 3.53 8.26
CA GLY A 520 18.53 2.67 8.20
C GLY A 520 17.41 3.34 7.38
N LEU A 521 16.77 2.58 6.51
CA LEU A 521 15.67 2.99 5.67
C LEU A 521 14.48 2.06 5.91
N GLY A 522 13.32 2.62 6.26
CA GLY A 522 12.08 1.87 6.36
C GLY A 522 11.51 1.60 4.97
N ALA A 523 11.47 0.33 4.54
CA ALA A 523 10.99 -0.03 3.19
C ALA A 523 9.54 0.41 2.96
N GLU A 524 8.67 0.32 3.98
CA GLU A 524 7.29 0.75 3.89
C GLU A 524 7.16 2.27 3.64
N ARG A 525 7.97 3.09 4.30
CA ARG A 525 8.01 4.55 4.06
C ARG A 525 8.59 4.88 2.69
N TYR A 526 9.59 4.13 2.25
CA TYR A 526 10.15 4.28 0.91
C TYR A 526 9.11 3.96 -0.18
N ASP A 527 8.38 2.86 -0.02
CA ASP A 527 7.29 2.48 -0.93
C ASP A 527 6.21 3.57 -1.01
N GLU A 528 5.89 4.22 0.12
CA GLU A 528 4.93 5.32 0.18
C GLU A 528 5.33 6.49 -0.75
N THR A 529 6.63 6.72 -0.96
CA THR A 529 7.11 7.75 -1.90
C THR A 529 6.65 7.49 -3.35
N LEU A 530 6.44 6.23 -3.71
CA LEU A 530 6.03 5.83 -5.06
C LEU A 530 4.51 5.90 -5.24
N TYR A 531 3.72 5.76 -4.17
CA TYR A 531 2.27 5.52 -4.32
C TYR A 531 1.39 6.72 -3.98
N SER A 532 1.83 7.72 -3.21
CA SER A 532 1.00 8.83 -2.72
C SER A 532 -0.29 8.33 -2.06
N LEU A 533 -0.16 7.46 -1.06
CA LEU A 533 -1.28 6.81 -0.36
C LEU A 533 -1.90 7.68 0.74
#